data_01dcd785dfd07e1a28750ce3b02b3bdb
#
_entry.id   01dcd785dfd07e1a28750ce3b02b3bdb
#
_cell.length_a   1.000
_cell.length_b   1.000
_cell.length_c   1.000
_cell.angle_alpha   90.00
_cell.angle_beta   90.00
_cell.angle_gamma   90.00
#
_symmetry.space_group_name_H-M   'P 1'
#
loop_
_entity.id
_entity.type
_entity.pdbx_description
1 polymer ?
#
loop_
_entity_poly.entity_id
_entity_poly.type
_entity_poly.pdbx_seq_one_letter_code
_entity_poly.pdbx_strand_id
1 'polypeptide(L)'
;MIQGTMSNAGKSLLCAGLCRIFRQDGYKVAPFKSQNMALNSFITEDGLEMGRAQVVQAEAAGIPPQVEMNPILLKPTNDVGSQVIVNGEVLKNMSAREYFAYKKQLVPDIMKAFHKLEEENDIIVIEGAGSPAEINLKKDDIVNMGLAKMVDAPVLLVGDIDRGGVFAQLLGTLMLLEKDEKQRVKGLIINKFRGDKTILDPGIVMLEERGQIPVVGVTPYMQVEIEDEDSLTERFEGGKGGNVSDEAIGLVDIAVIRTPRISNFTDFMLLENAPGVNLRYVKNPRELGEPDMIILPGTKNTMGDLKWLRQSGMEGKILKAHAKGCVVWGICGGYQMLGQTLSDPEGVEDGGSMKGFGLLPVETTFTTEKTRTRINGRFVHVEGILEGLQNVEFEGY
;
A
#
# COMPACT_ATOMS: atom_id res chain seq x y z
N MET A 1 4.25 18.27 8.93
CA MET A 1 3.38 17.48 8.05
C MET A 1 3.92 17.50 6.62
N ILE A 2 3.98 16.37 5.95
CA ILE A 2 4.44 16.22 4.56
C ILE A 2 3.21 16.09 3.66
N GLN A 3 3.04 17.02 2.73
CA GLN A 3 1.99 16.95 1.70
C GLN A 3 2.63 16.92 0.31
N GLY A 4 2.00 16.28 -0.66
CA GLY A 4 2.53 16.15 -2.02
C GLY A 4 1.70 16.92 -3.04
N THR A 5 2.32 17.37 -4.12
CA THR A 5 1.59 17.94 -5.27
C THR A 5 0.75 16.92 -6.01
N MET A 6 1.01 15.62 -5.77
CA MET A 6 0.34 14.49 -6.41
C MET A 6 0.53 13.18 -5.60
N SER A 7 -0.19 12.15 -5.96
CA SER A 7 0.13 10.78 -5.52
C SER A 7 1.52 10.37 -6.04
N ASN A 8 2.20 9.48 -5.33
CA ASN A 8 3.56 9.01 -5.67
C ASN A 8 4.65 10.10 -5.70
N ALA A 9 4.40 11.30 -5.17
CA ALA A 9 5.45 12.32 -5.02
C ALA A 9 6.57 11.91 -4.03
N GLY A 10 6.43 10.77 -3.35
CA GLY A 10 7.40 10.23 -2.40
C GLY A 10 7.17 10.64 -0.95
N LYS A 11 5.95 11.04 -0.59
CA LYS A 11 5.58 11.43 0.80
C LYS A 11 5.93 10.35 1.81
N SER A 12 5.53 9.10 1.56
CA SER A 12 5.69 7.99 2.50
C SER A 12 7.16 7.70 2.81
N LEU A 13 8.03 7.71 1.78
CA LEU A 13 9.46 7.55 1.94
C LEU A 13 10.09 8.71 2.72
N LEU A 14 9.69 9.94 2.43
CA LEU A 14 10.17 11.11 3.17
C LEU A 14 9.71 11.11 4.63
N CYS A 15 8.48 10.68 4.91
CA CYS A 15 8.00 10.50 6.27
C CYS A 15 8.80 9.42 7.02
N ALA A 16 9.05 8.27 6.40
CA ALA A 16 9.89 7.23 6.98
C ALA A 16 11.31 7.73 7.26
N GLY A 17 11.92 8.44 6.29
CA GLY A 17 13.24 9.06 6.46
C GLY A 17 13.28 10.07 7.60
N LEU A 18 12.28 10.94 7.73
CA LEU A 18 12.19 11.90 8.84
C LEU A 18 11.98 11.20 10.19
N CYS A 19 11.13 10.17 10.26
CA CYS A 19 10.99 9.35 11.47
C CYS A 19 12.34 8.76 11.89
N ARG A 20 13.10 8.22 10.93
CA ARG A 20 14.44 7.67 11.20
C ARG A 20 15.43 8.72 11.67
N ILE A 21 15.49 9.88 11.02
CA ILE A 21 16.39 10.98 11.36
C ILE A 21 16.08 11.49 12.78
N PHE A 22 14.85 11.83 13.08
CA PHE A 22 14.47 12.32 14.41
C PHE A 22 14.73 11.27 15.51
N ARG A 23 14.52 9.98 15.20
CA ARG A 23 14.89 8.90 16.11
C ARG A 23 16.39 8.86 16.37
N GLN A 24 17.22 9.03 15.33
CA GLN A 24 18.68 9.06 15.46
C GLN A 24 19.16 10.29 16.25
N ASP A 25 18.45 11.41 16.13
CA ASP A 25 18.70 12.63 16.90
C ASP A 25 18.25 12.53 18.38
N GLY A 26 17.64 11.41 18.76
CA GLY A 26 17.28 11.09 20.15
C GLY A 26 15.85 11.47 20.55
N TYR A 27 15.01 11.93 19.61
CA TYR A 27 13.61 12.24 19.89
C TYR A 27 12.75 10.98 19.92
N LYS A 28 11.69 11.01 20.73
CA LYS A 28 10.57 10.09 20.59
C LYS A 28 9.72 10.56 19.41
N VAL A 29 9.56 9.72 18.42
CA VAL A 29 8.86 10.07 17.19
C VAL A 29 7.85 9.00 16.80
N ALA A 30 6.66 9.41 16.37
CA ALA A 30 5.67 8.54 15.78
C ALA A 30 5.20 9.07 14.41
N PRO A 31 4.91 8.19 13.45
CA PRO A 31 4.23 8.55 12.21
C PRO A 31 2.73 8.73 12.43
N PHE A 32 2.08 9.52 11.58
CA PHE A 32 0.63 9.66 11.57
C PHE A 32 0.09 9.91 10.17
N LYS A 33 -0.95 9.20 9.80
CA LYS A 33 -1.74 9.44 8.59
C LYS A 33 -3.21 9.22 8.93
N SER A 34 -3.97 10.30 8.99
CA SER A 34 -5.37 10.26 9.45
C SER A 34 -6.24 9.26 8.70
N GLN A 35 -6.04 9.19 7.37
CA GLN A 35 -6.75 8.26 6.49
C GLN A 35 -5.79 7.69 5.45
N ASN A 36 -5.81 6.38 5.28
CA ASN A 36 -5.15 5.71 4.17
C ASN A 36 -6.17 4.98 3.28
N MET A 37 -5.89 4.87 1.99
CA MET A 37 -6.64 4.04 1.05
C MET A 37 -5.66 3.05 0.43
N ALA A 38 -5.67 1.81 0.93
CA ALA A 38 -4.74 0.78 0.49
C ALA A 38 -5.34 -0.62 0.65
N LEU A 39 -4.90 -1.55 -0.21
CA LEU A 39 -5.19 -2.98 -0.06
C LEU A 39 -4.15 -3.69 0.81
N ASN A 40 -2.95 -3.11 0.92
CA ASN A 40 -1.91 -3.61 1.80
C ASN A 40 -2.19 -3.17 3.24
N SER A 41 -2.37 -4.11 4.12
CA SER A 41 -2.63 -3.88 5.53
C SER A 41 -1.78 -4.79 6.42
N PHE A 42 -1.73 -4.44 7.68
CA PHE A 42 -1.01 -5.15 8.73
C PHE A 42 -1.93 -5.34 9.93
N ILE A 43 -1.74 -6.42 10.66
CA ILE A 43 -2.43 -6.68 11.92
C ILE A 43 -1.45 -6.43 13.06
N THR A 44 -1.79 -5.47 13.93
CA THR A 44 -0.99 -5.14 15.12
C THR A 44 -0.98 -6.28 16.15
N GLU A 45 -0.16 -6.18 17.17
CA GLU A 45 -0.12 -7.18 18.25
C GLU A 45 -1.47 -7.32 18.96
N ASP A 46 -2.23 -6.23 19.03
CA ASP A 46 -3.59 -6.21 19.63
C ASP A 46 -4.67 -6.77 18.67
N GLY A 47 -4.30 -7.29 17.51
CA GLY A 47 -5.24 -7.84 16.53
C GLY A 47 -6.01 -6.79 15.72
N LEU A 48 -5.55 -5.53 15.70
CA LEU A 48 -6.18 -4.41 15.01
C LEU A 48 -5.54 -4.18 13.63
N GLU A 49 -6.32 -3.70 12.66
CA GLU A 49 -5.88 -3.56 11.27
C GLU A 49 -5.50 -2.12 10.93
N MET A 50 -4.29 -1.93 10.33
CA MET A 50 -3.82 -0.61 9.87
C MET A 50 -3.13 -0.70 8.50
N GLY A 51 -2.90 0.45 7.86
CA GLY A 51 -2.21 0.55 6.59
C GLY A 51 -0.72 0.23 6.68
N ARG A 52 -0.18 -0.50 5.69
CA ARG A 52 1.20 -0.96 5.67
C ARG A 52 2.23 0.19 5.65
N ALA A 53 1.93 1.30 4.98
CA ALA A 53 2.84 2.45 4.90
C ALA A 53 3.22 3.00 6.29
N GLN A 54 2.28 3.06 7.24
CA GLN A 54 2.55 3.54 8.59
C GLN A 54 3.31 2.52 9.43
N VAL A 55 3.22 1.23 9.09
CA VAL A 55 4.07 0.17 9.68
C VAL A 55 5.53 0.41 9.33
N VAL A 56 5.85 0.63 8.06
CA VAL A 56 7.21 0.96 7.60
C VAL A 56 7.76 2.22 8.29
N GLN A 57 6.91 3.21 8.47
CA GLN A 57 7.28 4.46 9.16
C GLN A 57 7.49 4.24 10.67
N ALA A 58 6.71 3.38 11.32
CA ALA A 58 6.89 2.99 12.72
C ALA A 58 8.20 2.21 12.91
N GLU A 59 8.49 1.27 12.01
CA GLU A 59 9.77 0.54 11.99
C GLU A 59 10.96 1.49 11.81
N ALA A 60 10.85 2.48 10.93
CA ALA A 60 11.87 3.53 10.76
C ALA A 60 12.05 4.35 12.04
N ALA A 61 10.98 4.62 12.78
CA ALA A 61 10.99 5.27 14.09
C ALA A 61 11.52 4.36 15.21
N GLY A 62 11.61 3.04 14.97
CA GLY A 62 12.03 2.04 15.96
C GLY A 62 11.00 1.81 17.06
N ILE A 63 9.72 1.90 16.73
CA ILE A 63 8.59 1.67 17.64
C ILE A 63 7.63 0.65 17.04
N PRO A 64 6.89 -0.12 17.87
CA PRO A 64 5.87 -1.03 17.37
C PRO A 64 4.74 -0.27 16.66
N PRO A 65 4.20 -0.84 15.57
CA PRO A 65 3.04 -0.26 14.89
C PRO A 65 1.80 -0.25 15.80
N GLN A 66 1.09 0.88 15.83
CA GLN A 66 -0.14 1.08 16.58
C GLN A 66 -1.22 1.67 15.66
N VAL A 67 -2.47 1.28 15.85
CA VAL A 67 -3.57 1.73 14.98
C VAL A 67 -3.80 3.23 15.01
N GLU A 68 -3.42 3.88 16.09
CA GLU A 68 -3.47 5.34 16.22
C GLU A 68 -2.63 6.05 15.15
N MET A 69 -1.62 5.39 14.60
CA MET A 69 -0.80 5.93 13.50
C MET A 69 -1.56 6.00 12.18
N ASN A 70 -2.64 5.20 12.03
CA ASN A 70 -3.53 5.21 10.89
C ASN A 70 -4.98 4.88 11.31
N PRO A 71 -5.70 5.83 11.95
CA PRO A 71 -7.02 5.57 12.52
C PRO A 71 -8.09 5.23 11.50
N ILE A 72 -7.97 5.70 10.26
CA ILE A 72 -8.93 5.39 9.18
C ILE A 72 -8.23 4.68 8.04
N LEU A 73 -8.67 3.45 7.75
CA LEU A 73 -8.20 2.69 6.58
C LEU A 73 -9.39 2.38 5.67
N LEU A 74 -9.26 2.73 4.40
CA LEU A 74 -10.23 2.40 3.35
C LEU A 74 -9.67 1.27 2.48
N LYS A 75 -10.37 0.15 2.42
CA LYS A 75 -10.00 -0.97 1.53
C LYS A 75 -10.99 -1.04 0.37
N PRO A 76 -10.61 -0.64 -0.85
CA PRO A 76 -11.48 -0.73 -2.01
C PRO A 76 -12.02 -2.17 -2.21
N THR A 77 -13.34 -2.32 -2.25
CA THR A 77 -14.01 -3.61 -2.48
C THR A 77 -14.46 -3.77 -3.92
N ASN A 78 -14.82 -2.65 -4.57
CA ASN A 78 -15.20 -2.55 -5.97
C ASN A 78 -14.88 -1.12 -6.48
N ASP A 79 -15.25 -0.80 -7.72
CA ASP A 79 -14.92 0.48 -8.35
C ASP A 79 -15.58 1.70 -7.68
N VAL A 80 -16.63 1.50 -6.88
CA VAL A 80 -17.44 2.57 -6.29
C VAL A 80 -17.57 2.51 -4.78
N GLY A 81 -16.96 1.50 -4.11
CA GLY A 81 -17.10 1.28 -2.68
C GLY A 81 -15.85 0.78 -2.00
N SER A 82 -15.78 1.05 -0.69
CA SER A 82 -14.69 0.61 0.17
C SER A 82 -15.22 0.07 1.49
N GLN A 83 -14.52 -0.91 2.04
CA GLN A 83 -14.66 -1.26 3.45
C GLN A 83 -13.96 -0.18 4.27
N VAL A 84 -14.71 0.44 5.18
CA VAL A 84 -14.21 1.47 6.10
C VAL A 84 -13.82 0.80 7.41
N ILE A 85 -12.56 0.99 7.79
CA ILE A 85 -11.97 0.50 9.04
C ILE A 85 -11.63 1.72 9.88
N VAL A 86 -12.08 1.73 11.14
CA VAL A 86 -11.87 2.82 12.10
C VAL A 86 -11.17 2.25 13.34
N ASN A 87 -10.03 2.83 13.69
CA ASN A 87 -9.21 2.36 14.81
C ASN A 87 -8.95 0.84 14.78
N GLY A 88 -8.71 0.31 13.59
CA GLY A 88 -8.42 -1.10 13.36
C GLY A 88 -9.64 -2.03 13.27
N GLU A 89 -10.85 -1.53 13.51
CA GLU A 89 -12.09 -2.30 13.46
C GLU A 89 -12.92 -1.97 12.22
N VAL A 90 -13.54 -3.01 11.62
CA VAL A 90 -14.42 -2.81 10.47
C VAL A 90 -15.69 -2.08 10.93
N LEU A 91 -15.92 -0.88 10.39
CA LEU A 91 -17.15 -0.15 10.62
C LEU A 91 -18.27 -0.67 9.71
N LYS A 92 -18.12 -0.53 8.42
CA LYS A 92 -19.01 -1.05 7.36
C LYS A 92 -18.45 -0.83 5.96
N ASN A 93 -19.10 -1.43 4.96
CA ASN A 93 -18.86 -1.07 3.56
C ASN A 93 -19.66 0.19 3.21
N MET A 94 -19.03 1.11 2.50
CA MET A 94 -19.65 2.37 2.03
C MET A 94 -19.29 2.62 0.57
N SER A 95 -20.24 3.14 -0.19
CA SER A 95 -19.93 3.78 -1.47
C SER A 95 -19.11 5.06 -1.24
N ALA A 96 -18.39 5.53 -2.26
CA ALA A 96 -17.62 6.77 -2.18
C ALA A 96 -18.50 7.95 -1.74
N ARG A 97 -19.75 8.04 -2.26
CA ARG A 97 -20.70 9.10 -1.92
C ARG A 97 -21.12 9.07 -0.44
N GLU A 98 -21.42 7.87 0.07
CA GLU A 98 -21.77 7.69 1.50
C GLU A 98 -20.59 8.03 2.38
N TYR A 99 -19.39 7.58 2.03
CA TYR A 99 -18.19 7.89 2.79
C TYR A 99 -17.93 9.40 2.84
N PHE A 100 -18.05 10.13 1.70
CA PHE A 100 -17.91 11.58 1.68
C PHE A 100 -18.88 12.30 2.61
N ALA A 101 -20.12 11.83 2.72
CA ALA A 101 -21.10 12.37 3.66
C ALA A 101 -20.78 12.02 5.13
N TYR A 102 -20.15 10.87 5.36
CA TYR A 102 -19.90 10.34 6.70
C TYR A 102 -18.57 10.79 7.31
N LYS A 103 -17.53 11.03 6.49
CA LYS A 103 -16.13 11.20 6.96
C LYS A 103 -15.90 12.28 8.00
N LYS A 104 -16.77 13.32 8.07
CA LYS A 104 -16.71 14.33 9.14
C LYS A 104 -17.00 13.77 10.52
N GLN A 105 -17.82 12.73 10.60
CA GLN A 105 -18.14 12.06 11.85
C GLN A 105 -16.94 11.30 12.42
N LEU A 106 -15.91 11.04 11.60
CA LEU A 106 -14.68 10.37 11.99
C LEU A 106 -13.63 11.32 12.59
N VAL A 107 -13.85 12.64 12.54
CA VAL A 107 -12.92 13.64 13.11
C VAL A 107 -12.63 13.39 14.60
N PRO A 108 -13.59 13.09 15.45
CA PRO A 108 -13.31 12.75 16.85
C PRO A 108 -12.37 11.55 17.02
N ASP A 109 -12.53 10.50 16.21
CA ASP A 109 -11.66 9.31 16.23
C ASP A 109 -10.25 9.65 15.79
N ILE A 110 -10.11 10.44 14.72
CA ILE A 110 -8.83 10.94 14.20
C ILE A 110 -8.11 11.75 15.28
N MET A 111 -8.80 12.70 15.91
CA MET A 111 -8.21 13.57 16.93
C MET A 111 -7.85 12.81 18.21
N LYS A 112 -8.66 11.83 18.61
CA LYS A 112 -8.35 10.96 19.75
C LYS A 112 -7.08 10.17 19.51
N ALA A 113 -6.92 9.59 18.32
CA ALA A 113 -5.71 8.86 17.91
C ALA A 113 -4.49 9.78 17.87
N PHE A 114 -4.63 10.97 17.29
CA PHE A 114 -3.56 11.96 17.22
C PHE A 114 -3.08 12.41 18.60
N HIS A 115 -4.00 12.79 19.50
CA HIS A 115 -3.64 13.24 20.85
C HIS A 115 -2.98 12.14 21.68
N LYS A 116 -3.39 10.88 21.53
CA LYS A 116 -2.72 9.76 22.20
C LYS A 116 -1.25 9.66 21.78
N LEU A 117 -0.96 9.78 20.47
CA LEU A 117 0.43 9.77 19.98
C LEU A 117 1.20 11.03 20.43
N GLU A 118 0.55 12.20 20.46
CA GLU A 118 1.14 13.48 20.89
C GLU A 118 1.55 13.45 22.37
N GLU A 119 0.78 12.80 23.22
CA GLU A 119 1.10 12.64 24.66
C GLU A 119 2.35 11.76 24.90
N GLU A 120 2.63 10.82 24.00
CA GLU A 120 3.70 9.82 24.15
C GLU A 120 5.00 10.19 23.42
N ASN A 121 4.95 11.16 22.48
CA ASN A 121 6.04 11.46 21.56
C ASN A 121 6.39 12.96 21.52
N ASP A 122 7.66 13.26 21.28
CA ASP A 122 8.16 14.62 21.11
C ASP A 122 7.81 15.19 19.73
N ILE A 123 7.75 14.33 18.71
CA ILE A 123 7.51 14.69 17.31
C ILE A 123 6.54 13.73 16.66
N ILE A 124 5.51 14.26 16.00
CA ILE A 124 4.62 13.51 15.14
C ILE A 124 4.91 13.86 13.68
N VAL A 125 5.35 12.88 12.89
CA VAL A 125 5.57 13.03 11.45
C VAL A 125 4.28 12.67 10.72
N ILE A 126 3.58 13.70 10.21
CA ILE A 126 2.26 13.52 9.59
C ILE A 126 2.40 13.40 8.07
N GLU A 127 1.80 12.37 7.49
CA GLU A 127 1.68 12.18 6.04
C GLU A 127 0.31 12.60 5.54
N GLY A 128 0.28 13.47 4.52
CA GLY A 128 -0.96 13.79 3.77
C GLY A 128 -1.30 12.73 2.72
N ALA A 129 -2.49 12.81 2.15
CA ALA A 129 -2.98 11.89 1.12
C ALA A 129 -3.27 12.62 -0.20
N GLY A 130 -2.82 12.07 -1.34
CA GLY A 130 -3.01 12.71 -2.64
C GLY A 130 -2.38 14.10 -2.71
N SER A 131 -3.18 15.11 -3.05
CA SER A 131 -2.75 16.51 -3.18
C SER A 131 -3.70 17.48 -2.45
N PRO A 132 -3.19 18.50 -1.77
CA PRO A 132 -4.03 19.57 -1.21
C PRO A 132 -4.66 20.48 -2.29
N ALA A 133 -4.26 20.30 -3.55
CA ALA A 133 -4.83 21.02 -4.70
C ALA A 133 -6.16 20.47 -5.21
N GLU A 134 -6.66 19.39 -4.63
CA GLU A 134 -7.99 18.82 -4.93
C GLU A 134 -9.11 19.73 -4.39
N ILE A 135 -9.26 20.91 -5.01
CA ILE A 135 -10.14 22.00 -4.52
C ILE A 135 -11.62 21.61 -4.44
N ASN A 136 -12.06 20.65 -5.26
CA ASN A 136 -13.40 20.07 -5.23
C ASN A 136 -13.68 19.22 -3.99
N LEU A 137 -12.65 18.71 -3.30
CA LEU A 137 -12.74 17.86 -2.12
C LEU A 137 -12.42 18.61 -0.82
N LYS A 138 -12.07 19.90 -0.91
CA LYS A 138 -11.51 20.72 0.16
C LYS A 138 -12.45 20.96 1.34
N LYS A 139 -13.76 21.09 1.07
CA LYS A 139 -14.76 21.42 2.10
C LYS A 139 -14.78 20.47 3.29
N ASP A 140 -14.42 19.20 3.05
CA ASP A 140 -14.49 18.14 4.05
C ASP A 140 -13.12 17.43 4.15
N ASP A 141 -12.04 18.17 4.00
CA ASP A 141 -10.67 17.65 4.05
C ASP A 141 -10.30 17.25 5.50
N ILE A 142 -9.97 15.99 5.68
CA ILE A 142 -9.48 15.41 6.93
C ILE A 142 -8.06 14.85 6.80
N VAL A 143 -7.41 15.06 5.65
CA VAL A 143 -6.13 14.37 5.32
C VAL A 143 -4.99 15.31 4.95
N ASN A 144 -5.27 16.52 4.45
CA ASN A 144 -4.26 17.49 4.03
C ASN A 144 -4.37 18.79 4.83
N MET A 145 -4.76 19.90 4.22
CA MET A 145 -4.84 21.21 4.88
C MET A 145 -5.90 21.25 5.99
N GLY A 146 -6.99 20.49 5.86
CA GLY A 146 -7.97 20.35 6.91
C GLY A 146 -7.36 19.71 8.17
N LEU A 147 -6.63 18.61 8.03
CA LEU A 147 -5.90 18.02 9.15
C LEU A 147 -4.82 18.98 9.70
N ALA A 148 -4.03 19.60 8.81
CA ALA A 148 -3.00 20.54 9.22
C ALA A 148 -3.54 21.69 10.08
N LYS A 149 -4.78 22.16 9.80
CA LYS A 149 -5.47 23.16 10.60
C LYS A 149 -5.92 22.60 11.96
N MET A 150 -6.46 21.38 12.01
CA MET A 150 -6.95 20.76 13.23
C MET A 150 -5.85 20.53 14.27
N VAL A 151 -4.65 20.14 13.81
CA VAL A 151 -3.50 19.83 14.68
C VAL A 151 -2.42 20.91 14.69
N ASP A 152 -2.71 22.08 14.13
CA ASP A 152 -1.80 23.24 13.99
C ASP A 152 -0.42 22.91 13.40
N ALA A 153 -0.38 21.97 12.45
CA ALA A 153 0.87 21.50 11.89
C ALA A 153 1.45 22.44 10.82
N PRO A 154 2.78 22.71 10.85
CA PRO A 154 3.49 23.26 9.71
C PRO A 154 3.56 22.24 8.58
N VAL A 155 3.55 22.72 7.33
CA VAL A 155 3.52 21.88 6.13
C VAL A 155 4.79 22.03 5.33
N LEU A 156 5.37 20.91 4.89
CA LEU A 156 6.35 20.84 3.82
C LEU A 156 5.68 20.25 2.58
N LEU A 157 5.71 20.99 1.47
CA LEU A 157 5.09 20.57 0.22
C LEU A 157 6.11 19.93 -0.70
N VAL A 158 5.84 18.70 -1.15
CA VAL A 158 6.75 17.87 -1.93
C VAL A 158 6.29 17.78 -3.38
N GLY A 159 7.20 18.06 -4.31
CA GLY A 159 7.02 17.85 -5.75
C GLY A 159 7.98 16.79 -6.29
N ASP A 160 7.53 16.00 -7.25
CA ASP A 160 8.32 15.00 -7.97
C ASP A 160 8.93 15.62 -9.23
N ILE A 161 10.28 15.66 -9.30
CA ILE A 161 10.99 16.23 -10.46
C ILE A 161 11.23 15.18 -11.56
N ASP A 162 11.25 13.90 -11.23
CA ASP A 162 11.60 12.83 -12.18
C ASP A 162 10.59 12.73 -13.35
N ARG A 163 9.33 13.08 -13.09
CA ARG A 163 8.25 13.10 -14.09
C ARG A 163 8.17 14.40 -14.90
N GLY A 164 8.98 15.41 -14.57
CA GLY A 164 8.93 16.73 -15.17
C GLY A 164 7.82 17.62 -14.61
N GLY A 165 7.91 18.93 -14.88
CA GLY A 165 6.88 19.90 -14.51
C GLY A 165 6.80 20.27 -13.02
N VAL A 166 7.79 19.92 -12.19
CA VAL A 166 7.77 20.11 -10.73
C VAL A 166 7.55 21.58 -10.33
N PHE A 167 8.12 22.53 -11.04
CA PHE A 167 7.92 23.97 -10.76
C PHE A 167 6.46 24.39 -10.92
N ALA A 168 5.82 23.93 -12.01
CA ALA A 168 4.40 24.20 -12.25
C ALA A 168 3.51 23.52 -11.19
N GLN A 169 3.83 22.29 -10.81
CA GLN A 169 3.10 21.55 -9.78
C GLN A 169 3.18 22.25 -8.42
N LEU A 170 4.38 22.65 -7.98
CA LEU A 170 4.57 23.35 -6.71
C LEU A 170 3.87 24.72 -6.70
N LEU A 171 4.14 25.58 -7.71
CA LEU A 171 3.52 26.90 -7.79
C LEU A 171 2.00 26.80 -7.98
N GLY A 172 1.52 25.90 -8.83
CA GLY A 172 0.10 25.69 -9.06
C GLY A 172 -0.62 25.23 -7.78
N THR A 173 -0.01 24.31 -7.03
CA THR A 173 -0.55 23.89 -5.73
C THR A 173 -0.66 25.08 -4.77
N LEU A 174 0.42 25.87 -4.62
CA LEU A 174 0.42 27.06 -3.76
C LEU A 174 -0.63 28.11 -4.18
N MET A 175 -0.91 28.23 -5.48
CA MET A 175 -1.95 29.16 -5.99
C MET A 175 -3.37 28.70 -5.65
N LEU A 176 -3.60 27.39 -5.52
CA LEU A 176 -4.91 26.83 -5.20
C LEU A 176 -5.20 26.77 -3.70
N LEU A 177 -4.18 27.00 -2.86
CA LEU A 177 -4.35 27.08 -1.41
C LEU A 177 -4.98 28.40 -0.99
N GLU A 178 -5.83 28.35 0.03
CA GLU A 178 -6.32 29.54 0.72
C GLU A 178 -5.17 30.28 1.45
N LYS A 179 -5.38 31.53 1.79
CA LYS A 179 -4.33 32.34 2.41
C LYS A 179 -3.78 31.75 3.71
N ASP A 180 -4.66 31.25 4.57
CA ASP A 180 -4.30 30.63 5.85
C ASP A 180 -3.61 29.28 5.66
N GLU A 181 -4.00 28.53 4.62
CA GLU A 181 -3.35 27.27 4.24
C GLU A 181 -1.94 27.51 3.69
N LYS A 182 -1.79 28.47 2.78
CA LYS A 182 -0.48 28.86 2.25
C LYS A 182 0.48 29.31 3.36
N GLN A 183 -0.02 30.01 4.38
CA GLN A 183 0.79 30.41 5.54
C GLN A 183 1.33 29.23 6.37
N ARG A 184 0.68 28.07 6.32
CA ARG A 184 1.15 26.84 6.97
C ARG A 184 2.27 26.16 6.21
N VAL A 185 2.41 26.41 4.91
CA VAL A 185 3.51 25.87 4.09
C VAL A 185 4.80 26.59 4.46
N LYS A 186 5.72 25.89 5.13
CA LYS A 186 6.99 26.45 5.62
C LYS A 186 8.17 26.13 4.72
N GLY A 187 8.01 25.19 3.80
CA GLY A 187 9.06 24.82 2.86
C GLY A 187 8.56 23.96 1.71
N LEU A 188 9.33 24.00 0.63
CA LEU A 188 9.16 23.15 -0.53
C LEU A 188 10.26 22.11 -0.58
N ILE A 189 9.93 20.89 -1.00
CA ILE A 189 10.89 19.81 -1.22
C ILE A 189 10.79 19.37 -2.68
N ILE A 190 11.92 19.36 -3.38
CA ILE A 190 12.04 18.78 -4.71
C ILE A 190 12.57 17.36 -4.53
N ASN A 191 11.74 16.38 -4.80
CA ASN A 191 12.05 14.97 -4.58
C ASN A 191 12.38 14.24 -5.87
N LYS A 192 13.07 13.10 -5.74
CA LYS A 192 13.49 12.21 -6.83
C LYS A 192 14.43 12.89 -7.85
N PHE A 193 15.31 13.76 -7.37
CA PHE A 193 16.25 14.46 -8.22
C PHE A 193 17.33 13.50 -8.76
N ARG A 194 17.63 13.62 -10.04
CA ARG A 194 18.73 12.94 -10.72
C ARG A 194 19.65 13.95 -11.41
N GLY A 195 20.93 13.78 -11.32
CA GLY A 195 21.93 14.58 -12.02
C GLY A 195 22.62 15.61 -11.15
N ASP A 196 23.13 16.67 -11.80
CA ASP A 196 23.92 17.72 -11.14
C ASP A 196 23.00 18.80 -10.54
N LYS A 197 23.03 18.93 -9.22
CA LYS A 197 22.23 19.92 -8.48
C LYS A 197 22.54 21.37 -8.87
N THR A 198 23.78 21.67 -9.31
CA THR A 198 24.17 23.03 -9.70
C THR A 198 23.36 23.56 -10.90
N ILE A 199 22.88 22.66 -11.78
CA ILE A 199 21.99 23.01 -12.89
C ILE A 199 20.58 23.39 -12.38
N LEU A 200 20.16 22.80 -11.26
CA LEU A 200 18.86 23.09 -10.64
C LEU A 200 18.86 24.37 -9.82
N ASP A 201 20.00 24.78 -9.25
CA ASP A 201 20.10 25.91 -8.32
C ASP A 201 19.47 27.23 -8.85
N PRO A 202 19.68 27.66 -10.10
CA PRO A 202 18.98 28.84 -10.63
C PRO A 202 17.47 28.67 -10.66
N GLY A 203 16.97 27.47 -10.92
CA GLY A 203 15.55 27.15 -10.91
C GLY A 203 14.96 27.20 -9.49
N ILE A 204 15.72 26.81 -8.47
CA ILE A 204 15.33 26.94 -7.07
C ILE A 204 15.09 28.41 -6.71
N VAL A 205 16.03 29.30 -7.05
CA VAL A 205 15.89 30.76 -6.83
C VAL A 205 14.62 31.28 -7.47
N MET A 206 14.36 30.93 -8.75
CA MET A 206 13.14 31.37 -9.44
C MET A 206 11.86 30.83 -8.79
N LEU A 207 11.90 29.60 -8.24
CA LEU A 207 10.77 28.98 -7.55
C LEU A 207 10.48 29.70 -6.23
N GLU A 208 11.51 30.01 -5.45
CA GLU A 208 11.41 30.74 -4.19
C GLU A 208 10.89 32.19 -4.40
N GLU A 209 11.42 32.88 -5.40
CA GLU A 209 10.96 34.22 -5.77
C GLU A 209 9.47 34.26 -6.14
N ARG A 210 8.99 33.25 -6.90
CA ARG A 210 7.59 33.20 -7.34
C ARG A 210 6.65 32.64 -6.26
N GLY A 211 7.09 31.63 -5.53
CA GLY A 211 6.30 30.97 -4.50
C GLY A 211 6.25 31.71 -3.18
N GLN A 212 7.28 32.54 -2.90
CA GLN A 212 7.51 33.23 -1.62
C GLN A 212 7.60 32.23 -0.46
N ILE A 213 8.15 31.03 -0.72
CA ILE A 213 8.36 29.94 0.24
C ILE A 213 9.72 29.30 -0.09
N PRO A 214 10.60 29.06 0.90
CA PRO A 214 11.93 28.49 0.66
C PRO A 214 11.88 27.05 0.20
N VAL A 215 12.82 26.64 -0.64
CA VAL A 215 13.11 25.24 -0.93
C VAL A 215 14.05 24.71 0.15
N VAL A 216 13.52 23.92 1.06
CA VAL A 216 14.24 23.41 2.23
C VAL A 216 14.97 22.10 1.97
N GLY A 217 14.75 21.48 0.82
CA GLY A 217 15.44 20.24 0.47
C GLY A 217 15.30 19.85 -1.01
N VAL A 218 16.36 19.25 -1.52
CA VAL A 218 16.37 18.53 -2.79
C VAL A 218 16.81 17.10 -2.47
N THR A 219 15.89 16.16 -2.61
CA THR A 219 16.14 14.75 -2.27
C THR A 219 16.53 13.99 -3.54
N PRO A 220 17.64 13.25 -3.54
CA PRO A 220 18.01 12.45 -4.69
C PRO A 220 16.99 11.35 -4.95
N TYR A 221 16.97 10.85 -6.17
CA TYR A 221 16.28 9.61 -6.48
C TYR A 221 16.99 8.46 -5.74
N MET A 222 16.26 7.78 -4.90
CA MET A 222 16.76 6.66 -4.11
C MET A 222 16.05 5.39 -4.52
N GLN A 223 16.82 4.35 -4.82
CA GLN A 223 16.29 2.99 -4.88
C GLN A 223 16.40 2.41 -3.47
N VAL A 224 15.28 2.39 -2.77
CA VAL A 224 15.18 1.84 -1.42
C VAL A 224 14.21 0.68 -1.46
N GLU A 225 14.64 -0.46 -0.94
CA GLU A 225 13.80 -1.65 -0.83
C GLU A 225 12.87 -1.51 0.39
N ILE A 226 11.88 -0.63 0.28
CA ILE A 226 10.78 -0.50 1.24
C ILE A 226 9.49 -1.01 0.61
N GLU A 227 8.59 -1.47 1.46
CA GLU A 227 7.28 -1.94 1.04
C GLU A 227 6.44 -0.83 0.41
N ASP A 228 5.82 -1.14 -0.72
CA ASP A 228 4.93 -0.22 -1.41
C ASP A 228 3.61 -0.04 -0.63
N GLU A 229 3.12 1.19 -0.60
CA GLU A 229 1.87 1.53 0.07
C GLU A 229 0.64 0.92 -0.62
N ASP A 230 0.63 0.90 -1.95
CA ASP A 230 -0.56 0.63 -2.75
C ASP A 230 -0.24 -0.23 -3.97
N SER A 231 -1.27 -0.92 -4.48
CA SER A 231 -1.26 -1.70 -5.72
C SER A 231 -1.12 -0.87 -7.01
N LEU A 232 -1.04 0.46 -6.91
CA LEU A 232 -0.70 1.38 -8.02
C LEU A 232 0.81 1.59 -8.19
N THR A 233 1.63 0.76 -7.56
CA THR A 233 3.09 0.85 -7.63
C THR A 233 3.63 0.65 -9.04
N GLU A 234 4.71 1.36 -9.34
CA GLU A 234 5.51 1.18 -10.57
C GLU A 234 6.16 -0.22 -10.66
N ARG A 235 6.23 -0.96 -9.54
CA ARG A 235 6.71 -2.35 -9.48
C ARG A 235 5.97 -3.27 -10.46
N PHE A 236 4.69 -3.03 -10.67
CA PHE A 236 3.89 -3.79 -11.64
C PHE A 236 4.10 -3.36 -13.10
N GLU A 237 4.70 -2.20 -13.35
CA GLU A 237 4.98 -1.69 -14.70
C GLU A 237 6.42 -1.97 -15.13
N GLY A 238 7.33 -2.11 -14.16
CA GLY A 238 8.77 -2.27 -14.35
C GLY A 238 9.31 -3.65 -13.95
N GLY A 239 8.57 -4.72 -14.17
CA GLY A 239 9.14 -6.06 -13.98
C GLY A 239 10.45 -6.19 -14.75
N LYS A 240 11.54 -6.60 -14.07
CA LYS A 240 12.80 -7.03 -14.72
C LYS A 240 12.57 -8.14 -15.78
N GLY A 241 11.32 -8.51 -16.02
CA GLY A 241 10.84 -9.55 -16.93
C GLY A 241 10.38 -9.11 -18.31
N GLY A 242 10.80 -7.94 -18.78
CA GLY A 242 10.52 -7.50 -20.16
C GLY A 242 11.69 -7.75 -21.11
N ASN A 243 12.24 -8.89 -21.14
CA ASN A 243 13.11 -9.61 -22.07
C ASN A 243 13.84 -10.62 -21.21
N VAL A 244 13.55 -11.89 -21.41
CA VAL A 244 14.41 -12.98 -20.91
C VAL A 244 15.77 -12.73 -21.56
N SER A 245 16.66 -12.03 -20.87
CA SER A 245 18.06 -11.95 -21.28
C SER A 245 18.61 -13.37 -21.13
N ASP A 246 19.57 -13.74 -21.99
CA ASP A 246 20.25 -15.03 -21.90
C ASP A 246 20.88 -15.29 -20.50
N GLU A 247 20.94 -14.29 -19.63
CA GLU A 247 21.36 -14.38 -18.21
C GLU A 247 20.31 -14.99 -17.28
N ALA A 248 19.04 -15.16 -17.72
CA ALA A 248 17.96 -15.78 -16.92
C ALA A 248 18.01 -17.32 -16.96
N ILE A 249 18.95 -17.92 -17.67
CA ILE A 249 19.11 -19.37 -17.74
C ILE A 249 19.54 -19.89 -16.35
N GLY A 250 18.68 -20.70 -15.74
CA GLY A 250 18.94 -21.32 -14.44
C GLY A 250 18.29 -20.62 -13.23
N LEU A 251 17.50 -19.56 -13.45
CA LEU A 251 16.67 -18.95 -12.40
C LEU A 251 15.36 -19.70 -12.24
N VAL A 252 14.87 -19.80 -11.01
CA VAL A 252 13.51 -20.27 -10.72
C VAL A 252 12.51 -19.18 -11.13
N ASP A 253 11.67 -19.46 -12.12
CA ASP A 253 10.65 -18.51 -12.63
C ASP A 253 9.35 -18.63 -11.83
N ILE A 254 9.03 -17.57 -11.08
CA ILE A 254 7.82 -17.49 -10.26
C ILE A 254 6.85 -16.47 -10.85
N ALA A 255 5.66 -16.93 -11.26
CA ALA A 255 4.61 -16.07 -11.78
C ALA A 255 3.56 -15.79 -10.70
N VAL A 256 3.53 -14.57 -10.16
CA VAL A 256 2.44 -14.08 -9.29
C VAL A 256 1.32 -13.55 -10.17
N ILE A 257 0.12 -14.09 -10.00
CA ILE A 257 -1.04 -13.64 -10.79
C ILE A 257 -1.53 -12.30 -10.25
N ARG A 258 -1.37 -11.25 -11.05
CA ARG A 258 -1.86 -9.91 -10.71
C ARG A 258 -3.36 -9.83 -10.88
N THR A 259 -4.11 -10.24 -9.86
CA THR A 259 -5.58 -10.07 -9.82
C THR A 259 -5.94 -8.59 -9.68
N PRO A 260 -7.16 -8.18 -10.10
CA PRO A 260 -7.60 -6.78 -10.01
C PRO A 260 -7.55 -6.20 -8.60
N ARG A 261 -7.77 -7.05 -7.58
CA ARG A 261 -7.81 -6.64 -6.17
C ARG A 261 -6.75 -7.36 -5.32
N ILE A 262 -5.58 -7.57 -5.92
CA ILE A 262 -4.42 -8.13 -5.21
C ILE A 262 -4.18 -7.36 -3.91
N SER A 263 -3.95 -8.09 -2.82
CA SER A 263 -3.63 -7.51 -1.51
C SER A 263 -2.35 -8.12 -0.96
N ASN A 264 -1.65 -7.35 -0.12
CA ASN A 264 -0.40 -7.77 0.55
C ASN A 264 0.66 -8.35 -0.42
N PHE A 265 0.73 -7.79 -1.63
CA PHE A 265 1.72 -8.22 -2.64
C PHE A 265 3.16 -7.97 -2.18
N THR A 266 3.36 -7.11 -1.19
CA THR A 266 4.67 -6.85 -0.58
C THR A 266 5.24 -8.08 0.13
N ASP A 267 4.42 -9.07 0.48
CA ASP A 267 4.87 -10.35 1.04
C ASP A 267 5.81 -11.11 0.07
N PHE A 268 5.74 -10.82 -1.23
CA PHE A 268 6.61 -11.43 -2.25
C PHE A 268 7.96 -10.73 -2.41
N MET A 269 8.22 -9.61 -1.74
CA MET A 269 9.50 -8.88 -1.85
C MET A 269 10.70 -9.75 -1.47
N LEU A 270 10.55 -10.66 -0.52
CA LEU A 270 11.63 -11.58 -0.16
C LEU A 270 11.98 -12.51 -1.32
N LEU A 271 11.00 -12.97 -2.08
CA LEU A 271 11.22 -13.80 -3.28
C LEU A 271 11.80 -12.98 -4.44
N GLU A 272 11.34 -11.72 -4.61
CA GLU A 272 11.89 -10.80 -5.63
C GLU A 272 13.39 -10.54 -5.43
N ASN A 273 13.82 -10.46 -4.17
CA ASN A 273 15.21 -10.18 -3.79
C ASN A 273 16.04 -11.44 -3.57
N ALA A 274 15.44 -12.64 -3.66
CA ALA A 274 16.14 -13.89 -3.45
C ALA A 274 17.10 -14.18 -4.65
N PRO A 275 18.39 -14.46 -4.40
CA PRO A 275 19.30 -14.86 -5.46
C PRO A 275 18.80 -16.14 -6.16
N GLY A 276 18.83 -16.14 -7.49
CA GLY A 276 18.39 -17.29 -8.27
C GLY A 276 16.87 -17.37 -8.52
N VAL A 277 16.10 -16.36 -8.11
CA VAL A 277 14.66 -16.25 -8.36
C VAL A 277 14.40 -15.13 -9.38
N ASN A 278 13.54 -15.42 -10.34
CA ASN A 278 12.93 -14.45 -11.25
C ASN A 278 11.44 -14.37 -10.92
N LEU A 279 11.02 -13.40 -10.09
CA LEU A 279 9.61 -13.19 -9.77
C LEU A 279 9.01 -12.13 -10.69
N ARG A 280 7.87 -12.45 -11.27
CA ARG A 280 7.14 -11.54 -12.17
C ARG A 280 5.63 -11.54 -11.89
N TYR A 281 5.02 -10.36 -12.02
CA TYR A 281 3.58 -10.19 -11.88
C TYR A 281 2.92 -10.32 -13.25
N VAL A 282 1.97 -11.25 -13.38
CA VAL A 282 1.31 -11.60 -14.64
C VAL A 282 -0.17 -11.23 -14.60
N LYS A 283 -0.57 -10.30 -15.47
CA LYS A 283 -1.96 -9.88 -15.64
C LYS A 283 -2.60 -10.51 -16.88
N ASN A 284 -1.82 -10.65 -17.95
CA ASN A 284 -2.32 -11.16 -19.23
C ASN A 284 -2.00 -12.67 -19.36
N PRO A 285 -2.97 -13.54 -19.66
CA PRO A 285 -2.74 -14.97 -19.85
C PRO A 285 -1.66 -15.31 -20.89
N ARG A 286 -1.41 -14.41 -21.85
CA ARG A 286 -0.37 -14.61 -22.87
C ARG A 286 1.06 -14.47 -22.31
N GLU A 287 1.20 -13.76 -21.21
CA GLU A 287 2.47 -13.48 -20.53
C GLU A 287 2.83 -14.56 -19.49
N LEU A 288 1.92 -15.50 -19.22
CA LEU A 288 2.17 -16.52 -18.19
C LEU A 288 3.39 -17.42 -18.55
N GLY A 289 3.55 -17.77 -19.81
CA GLY A 289 4.66 -18.62 -20.24
C GLY A 289 4.59 -20.03 -19.63
N GLU A 290 5.74 -20.55 -19.25
CA GLU A 290 5.91 -21.84 -18.57
C GLU A 290 6.72 -21.63 -17.27
N PRO A 291 6.14 -21.06 -16.21
CA PRO A 291 6.84 -20.84 -14.95
C PRO A 291 7.04 -22.15 -14.18
N ASP A 292 8.05 -22.17 -13.31
CA ASP A 292 8.27 -23.24 -12.35
C ASP A 292 7.20 -23.25 -11.26
N MET A 293 6.74 -22.03 -10.87
CA MET A 293 5.73 -21.86 -9.85
C MET A 293 4.75 -20.74 -10.20
N ILE A 294 3.48 -20.95 -9.90
CA ILE A 294 2.43 -19.93 -9.99
C ILE A 294 1.92 -19.63 -8.58
N ILE A 295 1.85 -18.34 -8.26
CA ILE A 295 1.25 -17.87 -7.00
C ILE A 295 -0.08 -17.19 -7.29
N LEU A 296 -1.16 -17.70 -6.68
CA LEU A 296 -2.44 -17.00 -6.54
C LEU A 296 -2.39 -16.19 -5.24
N PRO A 297 -2.29 -14.87 -5.30
CA PRO A 297 -2.08 -14.03 -4.13
C PRO A 297 -3.35 -13.84 -3.31
N GLY A 298 -3.22 -13.19 -2.16
CA GLY A 298 -4.35 -12.64 -1.42
C GLY A 298 -5.12 -11.60 -2.23
N THR A 299 -6.41 -11.51 -2.00
CA THR A 299 -7.30 -10.55 -2.68
C THR A 299 -8.38 -10.03 -1.75
N LYS A 300 -8.85 -8.81 -2.02
CA LYS A 300 -9.94 -8.19 -1.26
C LYS A 300 -11.33 -8.68 -1.70
N ASN A 301 -11.47 -9.26 -2.88
CA ASN A 301 -12.73 -9.84 -3.38
C ASN A 301 -12.40 -11.15 -4.12
N THR A 302 -12.49 -12.24 -3.40
CA THR A 302 -12.09 -13.58 -3.88
C THR A 302 -12.99 -14.04 -5.02
N MET A 303 -14.30 -13.89 -4.87
CA MET A 303 -15.27 -14.32 -5.91
C MET A 303 -15.17 -13.45 -7.16
N GLY A 304 -15.02 -12.14 -7.00
CA GLY A 304 -14.85 -11.22 -8.12
C GLY A 304 -13.58 -11.48 -8.90
N ASP A 305 -12.46 -11.72 -8.22
CA ASP A 305 -11.19 -12.00 -8.86
C ASP A 305 -11.17 -13.41 -9.50
N LEU A 306 -11.84 -14.40 -8.91
CA LEU A 306 -12.01 -15.72 -9.56
C LEU A 306 -12.87 -15.62 -10.85
N LYS A 307 -13.92 -14.79 -10.85
CA LYS A 307 -14.68 -14.50 -12.08
C LYS A 307 -13.79 -13.89 -13.15
N TRP A 308 -12.94 -12.92 -12.76
CA TRP A 308 -11.99 -12.31 -13.68
C TRP A 308 -10.99 -13.32 -14.25
N LEU A 309 -10.45 -14.23 -13.42
CA LEU A 309 -9.55 -15.31 -13.88
C LEU A 309 -10.20 -16.18 -14.96
N ARG A 310 -11.50 -16.49 -14.83
CA ARG A 310 -12.28 -17.24 -15.82
C ARG A 310 -12.50 -16.45 -17.09
N GLN A 311 -12.98 -15.23 -16.96
CA GLN A 311 -13.30 -14.36 -18.10
C GLN A 311 -12.07 -13.99 -18.92
N SER A 312 -10.92 -13.78 -18.28
CA SER A 312 -9.65 -13.51 -18.96
C SER A 312 -9.02 -14.76 -19.61
N GLY A 313 -9.46 -15.95 -19.23
CA GLY A 313 -8.85 -17.22 -19.64
C GLY A 313 -7.60 -17.60 -18.83
N MET A 314 -7.28 -16.86 -17.78
CA MET A 314 -6.13 -17.13 -16.91
C MET A 314 -6.30 -18.47 -16.17
N GLU A 315 -7.50 -18.78 -15.65
CA GLU A 315 -7.82 -20.04 -14.98
C GLU A 315 -7.42 -21.27 -15.83
N GLY A 316 -7.81 -21.26 -17.12
CA GLY A 316 -7.46 -22.36 -18.03
C GLY A 316 -5.96 -22.50 -18.27
N LYS A 317 -5.21 -21.39 -18.28
CA LYS A 317 -3.75 -21.41 -18.39
C LYS A 317 -3.09 -21.98 -17.15
N ILE A 318 -3.54 -21.58 -15.95
CA ILE A 318 -3.05 -22.08 -14.66
C ILE A 318 -3.31 -23.58 -14.54
N LEU A 319 -4.53 -24.05 -14.82
CA LEU A 319 -4.86 -25.46 -14.78
C LEU A 319 -4.02 -26.29 -15.78
N LYS A 320 -3.76 -25.74 -16.97
CA LYS A 320 -2.89 -26.39 -17.96
C LYS A 320 -1.45 -26.45 -17.49
N ALA A 321 -0.91 -25.42 -16.85
CA ALA A 321 0.43 -25.41 -16.30
C ALA A 321 0.54 -26.43 -15.15
N HIS A 322 -0.44 -26.44 -14.25
CA HIS A 322 -0.50 -27.42 -13.16
C HIS A 322 -0.52 -28.87 -13.67
N ALA A 323 -1.32 -29.16 -14.68
CA ALA A 323 -1.37 -30.49 -15.31
C ALA A 323 -0.03 -30.92 -15.95
N LYS A 324 0.87 -29.98 -16.24
CA LYS A 324 2.24 -30.22 -16.73
C LYS A 324 3.27 -30.33 -15.58
N GLY A 325 2.84 -30.22 -14.31
CA GLY A 325 3.70 -30.32 -13.14
C GLY A 325 4.14 -28.99 -12.52
N CYS A 326 3.68 -27.84 -13.03
CA CYS A 326 3.92 -26.55 -12.41
C CYS A 326 3.26 -26.49 -11.02
N VAL A 327 4.01 -26.02 -10.04
CA VAL A 327 3.50 -25.83 -8.67
C VAL A 327 2.54 -24.64 -8.67
N VAL A 328 1.36 -24.82 -8.04
CA VAL A 328 0.40 -23.73 -7.83
C VAL A 328 0.23 -23.51 -6.33
N TRP A 329 0.60 -22.31 -5.88
CA TRP A 329 0.53 -21.89 -4.49
C TRP A 329 -0.57 -20.84 -4.32
N GLY A 330 -1.45 -21.02 -3.33
CA GLY A 330 -2.52 -20.08 -3.01
C GLY A 330 -2.31 -19.44 -1.63
N ILE A 331 -2.49 -18.13 -1.53
CA ILE A 331 -2.39 -17.38 -0.29
C ILE A 331 -3.73 -16.70 -0.01
N CYS A 332 -4.30 -16.90 1.20
CA CYS A 332 -5.56 -16.29 1.62
C CYS A 332 -6.67 -16.49 0.57
N GLY A 333 -7.13 -15.43 -0.10
CA GLY A 333 -8.11 -15.54 -1.20
C GLY A 333 -7.67 -16.47 -2.33
N GLY A 334 -6.38 -16.47 -2.67
CA GLY A 334 -5.81 -17.40 -3.64
C GLY A 334 -5.90 -18.85 -3.18
N TYR A 335 -5.67 -19.14 -1.90
CA TYR A 335 -5.88 -20.48 -1.32
C TYR A 335 -7.36 -20.90 -1.40
N GLN A 336 -8.27 -19.99 -1.05
CA GLN A 336 -9.71 -20.22 -1.15
C GLN A 336 -10.14 -20.56 -2.59
N MET A 337 -9.59 -19.86 -3.58
CA MET A 337 -9.85 -20.12 -5.01
C MET A 337 -9.43 -21.55 -5.44
N LEU A 338 -8.37 -22.11 -4.84
CA LEU A 338 -7.90 -23.48 -5.14
C LEU A 338 -8.88 -24.56 -4.69
N GLY A 339 -9.83 -24.24 -3.80
CA GLY A 339 -10.82 -25.17 -3.26
C GLY A 339 -11.86 -25.65 -4.27
N GLN A 340 -12.84 -26.43 -3.76
CA GLN A 340 -13.94 -26.97 -4.55
C GLN A 340 -15.03 -25.95 -4.78
N THR A 341 -15.46 -25.25 -3.73
CA THR A 341 -16.60 -24.33 -3.74
C THR A 341 -16.32 -23.12 -2.88
N LEU A 342 -16.72 -21.94 -3.39
CA LEU A 342 -16.82 -20.69 -2.65
C LEU A 342 -18.29 -20.32 -2.52
N SER A 343 -18.76 -20.03 -1.31
CA SER A 343 -20.16 -19.71 -1.01
C SER A 343 -20.24 -18.41 -0.23
N ASP A 344 -21.08 -17.49 -0.66
CA ASP A 344 -21.30 -16.18 -0.02
C ASP A 344 -22.81 -15.98 0.20
N PRO A 345 -23.40 -16.70 1.17
CA PRO A 345 -24.83 -16.62 1.42
C PRO A 345 -25.28 -15.26 1.99
N GLU A 346 -24.36 -14.54 2.62
CA GLU A 346 -24.63 -13.25 3.29
C GLU A 346 -24.31 -12.03 2.41
N GLY A 347 -23.74 -12.23 1.21
CA GLY A 347 -23.39 -11.14 0.30
C GLY A 347 -22.24 -10.27 0.81
N VAL A 348 -21.27 -10.87 1.46
CA VAL A 348 -20.06 -10.19 1.98
C VAL A 348 -19.19 -9.69 0.83
N GLU A 349 -19.12 -10.48 -0.26
CA GLU A 349 -18.42 -10.12 -1.50
C GLU A 349 -19.43 -9.93 -2.64
N ASP A 350 -19.59 -10.93 -3.51
CA ASP A 350 -20.46 -10.85 -4.71
C ASP A 350 -21.79 -11.58 -4.54
N GLY A 351 -21.97 -12.29 -3.42
CA GLY A 351 -23.14 -13.15 -3.15
C GLY A 351 -23.18 -14.44 -3.97
N GLY A 352 -24.00 -15.39 -3.53
CA GLY A 352 -24.21 -16.65 -4.23
C GLY A 352 -23.14 -17.72 -3.99
N SER A 353 -22.92 -18.60 -4.96
CA SER A 353 -21.93 -19.67 -4.88
C SER A 353 -21.28 -19.92 -6.24
N MET A 354 -20.02 -20.33 -6.21
CA MET A 354 -19.27 -20.68 -7.41
C MET A 354 -18.24 -21.77 -7.14
N LYS A 355 -17.89 -22.54 -8.18
CA LYS A 355 -16.85 -23.55 -8.10
C LYS A 355 -15.47 -22.87 -8.01
N GLY A 356 -14.56 -23.40 -7.21
CA GLY A 356 -13.15 -23.06 -7.24
C GLY A 356 -12.39 -23.74 -8.38
N PHE A 357 -11.07 -23.78 -8.28
CA PHE A 357 -10.18 -24.50 -9.21
C PHE A 357 -10.30 -26.03 -9.06
N GLY A 358 -10.75 -26.52 -7.89
CA GLY A 358 -10.87 -27.93 -7.59
C GLY A 358 -9.53 -28.64 -7.33
N LEU A 359 -8.47 -27.90 -7.04
CA LEU A 359 -7.13 -28.46 -6.78
C LEU A 359 -6.94 -28.88 -5.32
N LEU A 360 -7.73 -28.33 -4.41
CA LEU A 360 -7.71 -28.67 -2.98
C LEU A 360 -9.08 -29.17 -2.52
N PRO A 361 -9.13 -30.15 -1.59
CA PRO A 361 -10.39 -30.68 -1.05
C PRO A 361 -10.94 -29.79 0.08
N VAL A 362 -11.09 -28.50 -0.19
CA VAL A 362 -11.59 -27.50 0.76
C VAL A 362 -12.78 -26.75 0.18
N GLU A 363 -13.68 -26.32 1.05
CA GLU A 363 -14.81 -25.45 0.72
C GLU A 363 -14.70 -24.16 1.55
N THR A 364 -15.08 -23.02 0.98
CA THR A 364 -15.05 -21.73 1.64
C THR A 364 -16.45 -21.15 1.72
N THR A 365 -16.85 -20.72 2.92
CA THR A 365 -18.06 -19.94 3.14
C THR A 365 -17.68 -18.57 3.71
N PHE A 366 -18.10 -17.49 3.04
CA PHE A 366 -17.92 -16.13 3.55
C PHE A 366 -19.02 -15.78 4.53
N THR A 367 -18.65 -15.18 5.67
CA THR A 367 -19.56 -14.75 6.73
C THR A 367 -19.30 -13.28 7.07
N THR A 368 -20.30 -12.61 7.63
CA THR A 368 -20.18 -11.21 8.07
C THR A 368 -19.25 -11.06 9.28
N GLU A 369 -19.06 -12.12 10.05
CA GLU A 369 -18.14 -12.12 11.19
C GLU A 369 -16.70 -12.29 10.70
N LYS A 370 -15.86 -11.26 10.93
CA LYS A 370 -14.44 -11.29 10.56
C LYS A 370 -13.59 -11.71 11.75
N THR A 371 -12.99 -12.88 11.66
CA THR A 371 -11.98 -13.34 12.64
C THR A 371 -10.59 -12.85 12.22
N ARG A 372 -9.85 -12.26 13.16
CA ARG A 372 -8.46 -11.85 13.01
C ARG A 372 -7.67 -12.46 14.15
N THR A 373 -6.66 -13.24 13.83
CA THR A 373 -5.87 -13.96 14.82
C THR A 373 -4.42 -14.03 14.33
N ARG A 374 -3.47 -13.61 15.17
CA ARG A 374 -2.06 -13.93 14.95
C ARG A 374 -1.81 -15.37 15.38
N ILE A 375 -1.09 -16.10 14.56
CA ILE A 375 -0.74 -17.49 14.82
C ILE A 375 0.76 -17.70 14.73
N ASN A 376 1.29 -18.53 15.59
CA ASN A 376 2.60 -19.14 15.48
C ASN A 376 2.41 -20.60 15.16
N GLY A 377 3.08 -21.08 14.14
CA GLY A 377 2.97 -22.45 13.67
C GLY A 377 4.32 -23.07 13.33
N ARG A 378 4.29 -24.36 13.00
CA ARG A 378 5.45 -25.09 12.52
C ARG A 378 5.01 -25.99 11.37
N PHE A 379 5.80 -26.03 10.31
CA PHE A 379 5.57 -26.95 9.21
C PHE A 379 5.83 -28.39 9.66
N VAL A 380 4.82 -29.25 9.55
CA VAL A 380 4.91 -30.67 9.88
C VAL A 380 4.37 -31.52 8.71
N HIS A 381 4.93 -32.69 8.51
CA HIS A 381 4.54 -33.59 7.43
C HIS A 381 4.65 -32.97 6.04
N VAL A 382 5.76 -32.26 5.80
CA VAL A 382 6.06 -31.62 4.51
C VAL A 382 6.84 -32.60 3.64
N GLU A 383 6.40 -32.78 2.40
CA GLU A 383 6.97 -33.71 1.43
C GLU A 383 7.30 -33.02 0.10
N GLY A 384 8.09 -33.70 -0.75
CA GLY A 384 8.43 -33.23 -2.09
C GLY A 384 9.33 -32.01 -2.07
N ILE A 385 9.07 -31.04 -2.94
CA ILE A 385 9.91 -29.84 -3.10
C ILE A 385 9.93 -28.94 -1.84
N LEU A 386 8.98 -29.10 -0.95
CA LEU A 386 8.86 -28.34 0.30
C LEU A 386 9.48 -29.06 1.51
N GLU A 387 10.10 -30.24 1.34
CA GLU A 387 10.69 -31.01 2.43
C GLU A 387 11.68 -30.18 3.27
N GLY A 388 12.38 -29.23 2.66
CA GLY A 388 13.27 -28.31 3.36
C GLY A 388 12.59 -27.40 4.39
N LEU A 389 11.26 -27.27 4.36
CA LEU A 389 10.49 -26.51 5.35
C LEU A 389 10.09 -27.36 6.57
N GLN A 390 10.38 -28.67 6.59
CA GLN A 390 10.05 -29.52 7.71
C GLN A 390 10.61 -28.97 9.03
N ASN A 391 9.74 -28.77 10.03
CA ASN A 391 10.01 -28.17 11.33
C ASN A 391 10.39 -26.66 11.33
N VAL A 392 10.32 -25.96 10.21
CA VAL A 392 10.48 -24.52 10.18
C VAL A 392 9.28 -23.86 10.89
N GLU A 393 9.56 -22.94 11.78
CA GLU A 393 8.53 -22.12 12.46
C GLU A 393 8.10 -20.98 11.57
N PHE A 394 6.83 -20.61 11.64
CA PHE A 394 6.28 -19.47 10.94
C PHE A 394 5.32 -18.69 11.81
N GLU A 395 5.22 -17.40 11.54
CA GLU A 395 4.22 -16.50 12.10
C GLU A 395 3.30 -16.01 10.98
N GLY A 396 2.03 -15.84 11.30
CA GLY A 396 1.03 -15.35 10.34
C GLY A 396 -0.21 -14.79 11.05
N TYR A 397 -1.15 -14.30 10.26
CA TYR A 397 -2.44 -13.79 10.70
C TYR A 397 -3.55 -14.12 9.70
#